data_538c222ce52bffc6300105878ba02f55
#
_entry.id   538c222ce52bffc6300105878ba02f55
#
_cell.length_a   1.000
_cell.length_b   1.000
_cell.length_c   1.000
_cell.angle_alpha   90.00
_cell.angle_beta   90.00
_cell.angle_gamma   90.00
#
_symmetry.space_group_name_H-M   'P 1'
#
loop_
_entity.id
_entity.type
_entity.pdbx_description
1 polymer ?
#
loop_
_entity_poly.entity_id
_entity_poly.type
_entity_poly.pdbx_seq_one_letter_code
_entity_poly.pdbx_strand_id
1 'polypeptide(L)'
;ACLGATHGVLIARLGLQPFVVTLCGLLLYRGAARYIAGDSTKGFGTGEGFEWMRALASGSVGGVPMPFVLLSVVAAMAWVLLHRSVYGRHLFAVGHNLEAARYSGVGTRAVIAWAYVLSGVLAALSAVIIAFYTNSVSPASHGNFYELYAIAAAVVGGCSLRGGEGTILGVIIGTAVMRVLYNAINILGIPTHLEF
;
A
#
# COMPACT_ATOMS: atom_id res chain seq x y z
N ALA A 1 2.51 11.04 -0.65
CA ALA A 1 3.93 11.40 -0.59
C ALA A 1 4.29 12.11 0.72
N CYS A 2 3.64 13.25 1.07
CA CYS A 2 3.96 14.00 2.30
C CYS A 2 3.87 13.14 3.57
N LEU A 3 2.77 12.40 3.75
CA LEU A 3 2.59 11.50 4.90
C LEU A 3 3.65 10.39 4.95
N GLY A 4 4.02 9.82 3.81
CA GLY A 4 5.14 8.86 3.75
C GLY A 4 6.48 9.51 4.10
N ALA A 5 6.71 10.75 3.68
CA ALA A 5 7.91 11.48 4.02
C ALA A 5 8.00 11.79 5.52
N THR A 6 6.89 12.17 6.18
CA THR A 6 6.86 12.38 7.64
C THR A 6 7.23 11.11 8.39
N HIS A 7 6.64 9.95 8.03
CA HIS A 7 7.01 8.66 8.62
C HIS A 7 8.49 8.32 8.35
N GLY A 8 8.95 8.52 7.12
CA GLY A 8 10.35 8.30 6.77
C GLY A 8 11.34 9.12 7.60
N VAL A 9 11.02 10.39 7.86
CA VAL A 9 11.85 11.26 8.69
C VAL A 9 11.82 10.81 10.16
N LEU A 10 10.64 10.53 10.71
CA LEU A 10 10.49 10.09 12.10
C LEU A 10 11.26 8.79 12.37
N ILE A 11 11.19 7.84 11.44
CA ILE A 11 11.84 6.53 11.59
C ILE A 11 13.34 6.61 11.26
N ALA A 12 13.70 7.20 10.10
CA ALA A 12 15.08 7.18 9.65
C ALA A 12 16.00 8.17 10.32
N ARG A 13 15.48 9.35 10.75
CA ARG A 13 16.29 10.38 11.43
C ARG A 13 16.19 10.33 12.95
N LEU A 14 14.97 10.21 13.50
CA LEU A 14 14.75 10.19 14.94
C LEU A 14 14.92 8.79 15.54
N GLY A 15 15.03 7.74 14.72
CA GLY A 15 15.25 6.37 15.19
C GLY A 15 14.06 5.78 15.93
N LEU A 16 12.85 6.33 15.73
CA LEU A 16 11.64 5.83 16.38
C LEU A 16 11.27 4.46 15.83
N GLN A 17 10.67 3.63 16.68
CA GLN A 17 10.25 2.29 16.28
C GLN A 17 9.20 2.35 15.18
N PRO A 18 9.43 1.70 14.03
CA PRO A 18 8.54 1.80 12.86
C PRO A 18 7.09 1.46 13.15
N PHE A 19 6.86 0.40 13.90
CA PHE A 19 5.53 -0.07 14.27
C PHE A 19 4.72 0.98 15.05
N VAL A 20 5.34 1.60 16.05
CA VAL A 20 4.69 2.64 16.87
C VAL A 20 4.34 3.86 16.01
N VAL A 21 5.28 4.33 15.20
CA VAL A 21 5.08 5.51 14.33
C VAL A 21 3.95 5.28 13.34
N THR A 22 3.89 4.10 12.72
CA THR A 22 2.85 3.80 11.73
C THR A 22 1.48 3.60 12.37
N LEU A 23 1.38 2.97 13.54
CA LEU A 23 0.11 2.85 14.28
C LEU A 23 -0.41 4.20 14.78
N CYS A 24 0.45 5.03 15.37
CA CYS A 24 0.07 6.39 15.75
C CYS A 24 -0.39 7.20 14.54
N GLY A 25 0.30 7.06 13.40
CA GLY A 25 -0.09 7.68 12.14
C GLY A 25 -1.47 7.22 11.66
N LEU A 26 -1.75 5.92 11.71
CA LEU A 26 -3.05 5.35 11.34
C LEU A 26 -4.18 5.99 12.16
N LEU A 27 -4.04 6.04 13.49
CA LEU A 27 -5.05 6.61 14.38
C LEU A 27 -5.23 8.11 14.13
N LEU A 28 -4.13 8.84 14.01
CA LEU A 28 -4.14 10.29 13.76
C LEU A 28 -4.80 10.63 12.43
N TYR A 29 -4.42 9.96 11.33
CA TYR A 29 -4.97 10.26 10.01
C TYR A 29 -6.42 9.83 9.89
N ARG A 30 -6.80 8.70 10.50
CA ARG A 30 -8.20 8.27 10.53
C ARG A 30 -9.06 9.22 11.37
N GLY A 31 -8.59 9.64 12.53
CA GLY A 31 -9.26 10.63 13.35
C GLY A 31 -9.45 11.98 12.63
N ALA A 32 -8.39 12.47 11.98
CA ALA A 32 -8.45 13.68 11.18
C ALA A 32 -9.41 13.55 9.99
N ALA A 33 -9.41 12.43 9.28
CA ALA A 33 -10.32 12.17 8.17
C ALA A 33 -11.80 12.15 8.63
N ARG A 34 -12.08 11.50 9.76
CA ARG A 34 -13.44 11.49 10.34
C ARG A 34 -13.88 12.89 10.76
N TYR A 35 -13.01 13.65 11.39
CA TYR A 35 -13.29 15.02 11.80
C TYR A 35 -13.60 15.91 10.60
N ILE A 36 -12.76 15.89 9.55
CA ILE A 36 -12.94 16.72 8.34
C ILE A 36 -14.22 16.32 7.57
N ALA A 37 -14.54 15.03 7.50
CA ALA A 37 -15.74 14.55 6.80
C ALA A 37 -17.02 14.67 7.64
N GLY A 38 -16.94 15.05 8.92
CA GLY A 38 -18.07 15.06 9.83
C GLY A 38 -18.65 13.67 10.07
N ASP A 39 -17.80 12.65 10.08
CA ASP A 39 -18.12 11.22 10.22
C ASP A 39 -19.17 10.69 9.23
N SER A 40 -19.35 11.39 8.11
CA SER A 40 -20.33 11.09 7.07
C SER A 40 -19.67 10.59 5.80
N THR A 41 -20.33 9.67 5.10
CA THR A 41 -19.92 9.23 3.78
C THR A 41 -20.05 10.36 2.78
N LYS A 42 -19.00 10.66 2.05
CA LYS A 42 -18.97 11.67 1.00
C LYS A 42 -18.93 11.01 -0.36
N GLY A 43 -19.87 11.35 -1.23
CA GLY A 43 -19.88 10.93 -2.62
C GLY A 43 -19.34 12.03 -3.53
N PHE A 44 -18.77 11.65 -4.65
CA PHE A 44 -18.28 12.61 -5.66
C PHE A 44 -19.37 13.13 -6.59
N GLY A 45 -20.62 12.62 -6.45
CA GLY A 45 -21.76 13.01 -7.29
C GLY A 45 -21.53 12.67 -8.78
N THR A 46 -22.34 13.28 -9.64
CA THR A 46 -22.22 13.18 -11.10
C THR A 46 -21.52 14.41 -11.70
N GLY A 47 -20.78 15.18 -10.88
CA GLY A 47 -20.17 16.45 -11.29
C GLY A 47 -19.21 16.30 -12.47
N GLU A 48 -19.32 17.23 -13.40
CA GLU A 48 -18.39 17.41 -14.51
C GLU A 48 -17.01 17.79 -13.97
N GLY A 49 -15.94 17.20 -14.50
CA GLY A 49 -14.55 17.57 -14.15
C GLY A 49 -13.66 16.42 -13.69
N PHE A 50 -14.22 15.27 -13.33
CA PHE A 50 -13.44 14.10 -12.90
C PHE A 50 -13.57 12.90 -13.85
N GLU A 51 -14.02 13.14 -15.09
CA GLU A 51 -14.27 12.08 -16.08
C GLU A 51 -13.02 11.22 -16.35
N TRP A 52 -11.86 11.85 -16.45
CA TRP A 52 -10.61 11.15 -16.66
C TRP A 52 -10.20 10.25 -15.48
N MET A 53 -10.48 10.67 -14.24
CA MET A 53 -10.22 9.85 -13.04
C MET A 53 -11.19 8.68 -12.94
N ARG A 54 -12.46 8.90 -13.31
CA ARG A 54 -13.45 7.83 -13.42
C ARG A 54 -13.08 6.85 -14.52
N ALA A 55 -12.63 7.34 -15.66
CA ALA A 55 -12.14 6.49 -16.75
C ALA A 55 -10.94 5.65 -16.31
N LEU A 56 -10.04 6.19 -15.49
CA LEU A 56 -8.93 5.45 -14.90
C LEU A 56 -9.38 4.41 -13.87
N ALA A 57 -10.45 4.66 -13.12
CA ALA A 57 -10.92 3.77 -12.05
C ALA A 57 -11.90 2.69 -12.54
N SER A 58 -12.77 3.03 -13.52
CA SER A 58 -13.85 2.14 -14.00
C SER A 58 -13.88 1.95 -15.51
N GLY A 59 -12.97 2.58 -16.25
CA GLY A 59 -12.84 2.42 -17.68
C GLY A 59 -12.30 1.06 -18.11
N SER A 60 -12.40 0.76 -19.40
CA SER A 60 -11.81 -0.44 -20.02
C SER A 60 -11.07 -0.06 -21.30
N VAL A 61 -9.90 -0.65 -21.50
CA VAL A 61 -9.10 -0.50 -22.72
C VAL A 61 -9.00 -1.88 -23.38
N GLY A 62 -9.57 -2.03 -24.59
CA GLY A 62 -9.54 -3.32 -25.30
C GLY A 62 -10.20 -4.48 -24.56
N GLY A 63 -11.21 -4.21 -23.71
CA GLY A 63 -11.88 -5.24 -22.90
C GLY A 63 -11.19 -5.56 -21.57
N VAL A 64 -10.03 -4.95 -21.28
CA VAL A 64 -9.33 -5.12 -20.00
C VAL A 64 -9.70 -3.96 -19.08
N PRO A 65 -10.11 -4.21 -17.82
CA PRO A 65 -10.37 -3.14 -16.85
C PRO A 65 -9.14 -2.27 -16.61
N MET A 66 -9.31 -0.95 -16.62
CA MET A 66 -8.21 0.01 -16.45
C MET A 66 -7.42 -0.19 -15.15
N PRO A 67 -8.02 -0.53 -14.00
CA PRO A 67 -7.28 -0.83 -12.78
C PRO A 67 -6.26 -1.98 -12.94
N PHE A 68 -6.57 -2.97 -13.79
CA PHE A 68 -5.64 -4.07 -14.08
C PHE A 68 -4.44 -3.61 -14.91
N VAL A 69 -4.68 -2.72 -15.88
CA VAL A 69 -3.60 -2.10 -16.66
C VAL A 69 -2.70 -1.27 -15.75
N LEU A 70 -3.28 -0.45 -14.88
CA LEU A 70 -2.53 0.34 -13.88
C LEU A 70 -1.73 -0.55 -12.93
N LEU A 71 -2.33 -1.64 -12.44
CA LEU A 71 -1.63 -2.62 -11.61
C LEU A 71 -0.41 -3.18 -12.34
N SER A 72 -0.58 -3.58 -13.61
CA SER A 72 0.50 -4.15 -14.41
C SER A 72 1.64 -3.15 -14.64
N VAL A 73 1.33 -1.89 -14.91
CA VAL A 73 2.32 -0.82 -15.08
C VAL A 73 3.06 -0.55 -13.78
N VAL A 74 2.33 -0.41 -12.67
CA VAL A 74 2.93 -0.18 -11.34
C VAL A 74 3.79 -1.37 -10.92
N ALA A 75 3.32 -2.59 -11.15
CA ALA A 75 4.08 -3.81 -10.87
C ALA A 75 5.37 -3.90 -11.69
N ALA A 76 5.32 -3.56 -12.98
CA ALA A 76 6.49 -3.52 -13.84
C ALA A 76 7.51 -2.46 -13.36
N MET A 77 7.04 -1.25 -13.04
CA MET A 77 7.90 -0.20 -12.47
C MET A 77 8.52 -0.62 -11.13
N ALA A 78 7.72 -1.20 -10.24
CA ALA A 78 8.19 -1.70 -8.96
C ALA A 78 9.21 -2.85 -9.13
N TRP A 79 8.97 -3.74 -10.09
CA TRP A 79 9.91 -4.81 -10.42
C TRP A 79 11.26 -4.27 -10.90
N VAL A 80 11.26 -3.31 -11.82
CA VAL A 80 12.49 -2.65 -12.29
C VAL A 80 13.19 -1.94 -11.12
N LEU A 81 12.44 -1.18 -10.31
CA LEU A 81 12.98 -0.47 -9.17
C LEU A 81 13.61 -1.43 -8.14
N LEU A 82 12.95 -2.54 -7.83
CA LEU A 82 13.40 -3.45 -6.79
C LEU A 82 14.53 -4.37 -7.27
N HIS A 83 14.41 -4.95 -8.49
CA HIS A 83 15.32 -6.00 -8.95
C HIS A 83 16.46 -5.49 -9.87
N ARG A 84 16.25 -4.34 -10.54
CA ARG A 84 17.22 -3.82 -11.51
C ARG A 84 17.97 -2.57 -11.02
N SER A 85 17.42 -1.81 -10.07
CA SER A 85 18.04 -0.56 -9.62
C SER A 85 19.09 -0.77 -8.52
N VAL A 86 19.95 0.23 -8.36
CA VAL A 86 20.90 0.32 -7.23
C VAL A 86 20.14 0.48 -5.91
N TYR A 87 19.04 1.24 -5.95
CA TYR A 87 18.19 1.45 -4.78
C TYR A 87 17.63 0.12 -4.24
N GLY A 88 17.12 -0.76 -5.12
CA GLY A 88 16.61 -2.07 -4.72
C GLY A 88 17.67 -2.93 -4.04
N ARG A 89 18.91 -2.96 -4.57
CA ARG A 89 20.03 -3.66 -3.93
C ARG A 89 20.34 -3.12 -2.52
N HIS A 90 20.35 -1.80 -2.37
CA HIS A 90 20.54 -1.19 -1.06
C HIS A 90 19.38 -1.49 -0.11
N LEU A 91 18.14 -1.53 -0.62
CA LEU A 91 16.96 -1.86 0.17
C LEU A 91 17.03 -3.29 0.73
N PHE A 92 17.39 -4.27 -0.11
CA PHE A 92 17.62 -5.65 0.32
C PHE A 92 18.78 -5.75 1.32
N ALA A 93 19.89 -5.06 1.10
CA ALA A 93 21.03 -5.06 2.01
C ALA A 93 20.64 -4.49 3.39
N VAL A 94 19.92 -3.37 3.42
CA VAL A 94 19.44 -2.74 4.66
C VAL A 94 18.42 -3.64 5.37
N GLY A 95 17.54 -4.31 4.64
CA GLY A 95 16.57 -5.25 5.18
C GLY A 95 17.23 -6.51 5.77
N HIS A 96 18.30 -6.99 5.16
CA HIS A 96 19.01 -8.18 5.63
C HIS A 96 19.84 -7.92 6.89
N ASN A 97 20.63 -6.84 6.88
CA ASN A 97 21.39 -6.40 8.06
C ASN A 97 21.69 -4.90 7.98
N LEU A 98 21.01 -4.11 8.82
CA LEU A 98 21.13 -2.66 8.86
C LEU A 98 22.55 -2.19 9.19
N GLU A 99 23.22 -2.84 10.17
CA GLU A 99 24.56 -2.46 10.60
C GLU A 99 25.60 -2.81 9.55
N ALA A 100 25.56 -4.01 9.00
CA ALA A 100 26.46 -4.42 7.94
C ALA A 100 26.33 -3.50 6.71
N ALA A 101 25.11 -3.16 6.30
CA ALA A 101 24.88 -2.20 5.22
C ALA A 101 25.47 -0.83 5.51
N ARG A 102 25.35 -0.35 6.77
CA ARG A 102 25.92 0.92 7.20
C ARG A 102 27.45 0.91 7.18
N TYR A 103 28.08 -0.17 7.67
CA TYR A 103 29.53 -0.32 7.60
C TYR A 103 30.06 -0.43 6.17
N SER A 104 29.26 -0.94 5.25
CA SER A 104 29.58 -0.98 3.81
C SER A 104 29.36 0.37 3.08
N GLY A 105 29.09 1.47 3.82
CA GLY A 105 28.94 2.79 3.25
C GLY A 105 27.57 3.09 2.65
N VAL A 106 26.57 2.21 2.81
CA VAL A 106 25.21 2.46 2.33
C VAL A 106 24.53 3.52 3.20
N GLY A 107 23.93 4.53 2.58
CA GLY A 107 23.15 5.56 3.25
C GLY A 107 21.81 5.04 3.79
N THR A 108 21.84 4.19 4.81
CA THR A 108 20.68 3.46 5.34
C THR A 108 19.49 4.35 5.66
N ARG A 109 19.73 5.55 6.22
CA ARG A 109 18.68 6.53 6.54
C ARG A 109 17.91 6.98 5.30
N ALA A 110 18.63 7.29 4.23
CA ALA A 110 18.00 7.71 2.97
C ALA A 110 17.21 6.56 2.33
N VAL A 111 17.75 5.35 2.34
CA VAL A 111 17.09 4.16 1.80
C VAL A 111 15.77 3.90 2.51
N ILE A 112 15.76 3.94 3.84
CA ILE A 112 14.55 3.76 4.67
C ILE A 112 13.55 4.88 4.39
N ALA A 113 13.99 6.14 4.39
CA ALA A 113 13.10 7.29 4.16
C ALA A 113 12.40 7.20 2.78
N TRP A 114 13.14 6.85 1.73
CA TRP A 114 12.58 6.65 0.40
C TRP A 114 11.60 5.48 0.32
N ALA A 115 11.83 4.39 1.08
CA ALA A 115 10.89 3.27 1.14
C ALA A 115 9.51 3.73 1.69
N TYR A 116 9.49 4.55 2.75
CA TYR A 116 8.25 5.12 3.28
C TYR A 116 7.58 6.11 2.32
N VAL A 117 8.36 6.92 1.60
CA VAL A 117 7.82 7.82 0.56
C VAL A 117 7.15 7.03 -0.55
N LEU A 118 7.82 5.99 -1.08
CA LEU A 118 7.28 5.11 -2.12
C LEU A 118 6.01 4.40 -1.65
N SER A 119 6.01 3.83 -0.44
CA SER A 119 4.83 3.23 0.16
C SER A 119 3.67 4.21 0.26
N GLY A 120 3.92 5.44 0.71
CA GLY A 120 2.90 6.48 0.79
C GLY A 120 2.38 6.96 -0.58
N VAL A 121 3.20 6.92 -1.63
CA VAL A 121 2.76 7.21 -3.01
C VAL A 121 1.86 6.10 -3.53
N LEU A 122 2.26 4.84 -3.35
CA LEU A 122 1.47 3.67 -3.79
C LEU A 122 0.13 3.59 -3.05
N ALA A 123 0.13 3.86 -1.74
CA ALA A 123 -1.10 3.92 -0.95
C ALA A 123 -2.04 5.04 -1.43
N ALA A 124 -1.51 6.23 -1.74
CA ALA A 124 -2.31 7.32 -2.29
C ALA A 124 -2.91 6.98 -3.66
N LEU A 125 -2.12 6.35 -4.54
CA LEU A 125 -2.60 5.91 -5.85
C LEU A 125 -3.76 4.90 -5.70
N SER A 126 -3.59 3.91 -4.83
CA SER A 126 -4.62 2.91 -4.53
C SER A 126 -5.89 3.55 -3.94
N ALA A 127 -5.73 4.50 -3.01
CA ALA A 127 -6.85 5.21 -2.40
C ALA A 127 -7.66 6.01 -3.41
N VAL A 128 -7.00 6.69 -4.36
CA VAL A 128 -7.67 7.43 -5.43
C VAL A 128 -8.47 6.48 -6.34
N ILE A 129 -7.86 5.36 -6.76
CA ILE A 129 -8.55 4.38 -7.62
C ILE A 129 -9.79 3.83 -6.92
N ILE A 130 -9.67 3.42 -5.64
CA ILE A 130 -10.79 2.88 -4.87
C ILE A 130 -11.88 3.93 -4.70
N ALA A 131 -11.53 5.18 -4.36
CA ALA A 131 -12.48 6.27 -4.16
C ALA A 131 -13.34 6.54 -5.40
N PHE A 132 -12.73 6.58 -6.58
CA PHE A 132 -13.45 6.77 -7.85
C PHE A 132 -14.18 5.51 -8.32
N TYR A 133 -13.67 4.33 -8.01
CA TYR A 133 -14.34 3.07 -8.30
C TYR A 133 -15.64 2.91 -7.51
N THR A 134 -15.61 3.20 -6.21
CA THR A 134 -16.80 3.13 -5.34
C THR A 134 -17.69 4.38 -5.42
N ASN A 135 -17.22 5.43 -6.08
CA ASN A 135 -17.86 6.76 -6.16
C ASN A 135 -18.26 7.35 -4.80
N SER A 136 -17.67 6.86 -3.74
CA SER A 136 -17.93 7.32 -2.37
C SER A 136 -16.75 7.01 -1.46
N VAL A 137 -16.58 7.82 -0.41
CA VAL A 137 -15.57 7.60 0.63
C VAL A 137 -16.23 7.70 1.99
N SER A 138 -16.13 6.61 2.77
CA SER A 138 -16.53 6.58 4.17
C SER A 138 -15.28 6.54 5.05
N PRO A 139 -15.01 7.59 5.83
CA PRO A 139 -13.83 7.64 6.69
C PRO A 139 -13.86 6.59 7.81
N ALA A 140 -15.05 6.11 8.19
CA ALA A 140 -15.22 5.12 9.24
C ALA A 140 -14.93 3.70 8.78
N SER A 141 -15.31 3.33 7.55
CA SER A 141 -15.27 1.93 7.09
C SER A 141 -14.27 1.66 5.97
N HIS A 142 -13.98 2.64 5.09
CA HIS A 142 -13.04 2.41 3.99
C HIS A 142 -11.62 2.18 4.49
N GLY A 143 -10.98 1.15 3.95
CA GLY A 143 -9.59 0.81 4.29
C GLY A 143 -9.39 0.17 5.65
N ASN A 144 -10.46 -0.28 6.35
CA ASN A 144 -10.31 -1.02 7.59
C ASN A 144 -9.59 -2.35 7.32
N PHE A 145 -8.56 -2.63 8.13
CA PHE A 145 -7.74 -3.85 8.07
C PHE A 145 -7.00 -4.09 6.76
N TYR A 146 -7.00 -3.14 5.80
CA TYR A 146 -6.26 -3.30 4.54
C TYR A 146 -4.75 -3.43 4.76
N GLU A 147 -4.23 -2.84 5.83
CA GLU A 147 -2.86 -3.03 6.26
C GLU A 147 -2.55 -4.48 6.61
N LEU A 148 -3.46 -5.16 7.31
CA LEU A 148 -3.29 -6.58 7.68
C LEU A 148 -3.38 -7.48 6.44
N TYR A 149 -4.34 -7.23 5.56
CA TYR A 149 -4.45 -7.98 4.29
C TYR A 149 -3.22 -7.78 3.41
N ALA A 150 -2.68 -6.57 3.35
CA ALA A 150 -1.47 -6.29 2.57
C ALA A 150 -0.24 -7.00 3.15
N ILE A 151 -0.09 -7.02 4.47
CA ILE A 151 0.99 -7.75 5.15
C ILE A 151 0.83 -9.26 4.92
N ALA A 152 -0.38 -9.80 5.13
CA ALA A 152 -0.66 -11.22 4.92
C ALA A 152 -0.38 -11.64 3.46
N ALA A 153 -0.84 -10.85 2.48
CA ALA A 153 -0.58 -11.10 1.07
C ALA A 153 0.92 -11.08 0.74
N ALA A 154 1.69 -10.13 1.30
CA ALA A 154 3.13 -10.06 1.11
C ALA A 154 3.84 -11.27 1.70
N VAL A 155 3.47 -11.71 2.91
CA VAL A 155 4.05 -12.88 3.58
C VAL A 155 3.72 -14.17 2.84
N VAL A 156 2.46 -14.37 2.44
CA VAL A 156 2.05 -15.52 1.61
C VAL A 156 2.77 -15.50 0.27
N GLY A 157 3.05 -14.30 -0.27
CA GLY A 157 3.86 -14.09 -1.47
C GLY A 157 5.37 -14.31 -1.28
N GLY A 158 5.83 -14.71 -0.08
CA GLY A 158 7.24 -15.03 0.20
C GLY A 158 8.09 -13.84 0.62
N CYS A 159 7.48 -12.72 1.04
CA CYS A 159 8.23 -11.63 1.66
C CYS A 159 8.55 -11.94 3.12
N SER A 160 9.81 -11.75 3.52
CA SER A 160 10.23 -11.93 4.90
C SER A 160 9.82 -10.75 5.77
N LEU A 161 9.18 -11.02 6.92
CA LEU A 161 8.87 -10.00 7.93
C LEU A 161 10.13 -9.41 8.59
N ARG A 162 11.25 -10.15 8.54
CA ARG A 162 12.54 -9.66 9.03
C ARG A 162 13.20 -8.68 8.07
N GLY A 163 12.71 -8.64 6.82
CA GLY A 163 13.27 -7.83 5.73
C GLY A 163 14.31 -8.57 4.89
N GLY A 164 14.80 -7.91 3.86
CA GLY A 164 15.87 -8.41 2.99
C GLY A 164 15.45 -9.42 1.93
N GLU A 165 14.23 -9.94 1.96
CA GLU A 165 13.75 -10.94 1.02
C GLU A 165 12.33 -10.62 0.55
N GLY A 166 12.07 -10.85 -0.73
CA GLY A 166 10.76 -10.68 -1.34
C GLY A 166 10.85 -10.44 -2.84
N THR A 167 9.75 -10.74 -3.54
CA THR A 167 9.64 -10.52 -4.98
C THR A 167 8.30 -9.88 -5.33
N ILE A 168 8.30 -9.04 -6.37
CA ILE A 168 7.05 -8.39 -6.82
C ILE A 168 6.07 -9.44 -7.35
N LEU A 169 6.54 -10.46 -8.07
CA LEU A 169 5.68 -11.54 -8.54
C LEU A 169 5.05 -12.31 -7.38
N GLY A 170 5.85 -12.60 -6.33
CA GLY A 170 5.34 -13.21 -5.12
C GLY A 170 4.21 -12.42 -4.47
N VAL A 171 4.38 -11.09 -4.32
CA VAL A 171 3.33 -10.22 -3.76
C VAL A 171 2.05 -10.23 -4.61
N ILE A 172 2.17 -10.21 -5.94
CA ILE A 172 1.01 -10.28 -6.85
C ILE A 172 0.27 -11.60 -6.66
N ILE A 173 0.99 -12.72 -6.66
CA ILE A 173 0.42 -14.06 -6.46
C ILE A 173 -0.22 -14.16 -5.06
N GLY A 174 0.49 -13.71 -4.01
CA GLY A 174 -0.03 -13.69 -2.64
C GLY A 174 -1.31 -12.86 -2.51
N THR A 175 -1.37 -11.70 -3.18
CA THR A 175 -2.59 -10.88 -3.22
C THR A 175 -3.73 -11.60 -3.93
N ALA A 176 -3.46 -12.29 -5.04
CA ALA A 176 -4.46 -13.08 -5.76
C ALA A 176 -4.99 -14.24 -4.89
N VAL A 177 -4.10 -14.97 -4.21
CA VAL A 177 -4.47 -16.05 -3.29
C VAL A 177 -5.36 -15.53 -2.17
N MET A 178 -4.99 -14.41 -1.53
CA MET A 178 -5.81 -13.80 -0.47
C MET A 178 -7.19 -13.38 -0.97
N ARG A 179 -7.29 -12.86 -2.21
CA ARG A 179 -8.58 -12.50 -2.82
C ARG A 179 -9.45 -13.71 -3.12
N VAL A 180 -8.86 -14.78 -3.63
CA VAL A 180 -9.57 -16.04 -3.89
C VAL A 180 -10.08 -16.64 -2.57
N LEU A 181 -9.25 -16.63 -1.54
CA LEU A 181 -9.60 -17.14 -0.21
C LEU A 181 -10.75 -16.35 0.41
N TYR A 182 -10.70 -15.02 0.35
CA TYR A 182 -11.78 -14.14 0.79
C TYR A 182 -13.09 -14.42 0.05
N ASN A 183 -13.04 -14.56 -1.28
CA ASN A 183 -14.21 -14.91 -2.08
C ASN A 183 -14.77 -16.30 -1.72
N ALA A 184 -13.89 -17.29 -1.48
CA ALA A 184 -14.30 -18.63 -1.10
C ALA A 184 -15.06 -18.62 0.25
N ILE A 185 -14.57 -17.86 1.25
CA ILE A 185 -15.23 -17.69 2.54
C ILE A 185 -16.65 -17.10 2.38
N ASN A 186 -16.77 -16.05 1.54
CA ASN A 186 -18.06 -15.44 1.25
C ASN A 186 -19.05 -16.40 0.56
N ILE A 187 -18.58 -17.20 -0.41
CA ILE A 187 -19.40 -18.18 -1.12
C ILE A 187 -19.86 -19.31 -0.19
N LEU A 188 -19.01 -19.72 0.75
CA LEU A 188 -19.36 -20.74 1.78
C LEU A 188 -20.35 -20.24 2.82
N GLY A 189 -20.71 -18.95 2.79
CA GLY A 189 -21.66 -18.36 3.72
C GLY A 189 -21.19 -18.31 5.17
N ILE A 190 -19.86 -18.31 5.38
CA ILE A 190 -19.29 -18.17 6.71
C ILE A 190 -19.59 -16.75 7.22
N PRO A 191 -20.17 -16.60 8.42
CA PRO A 191 -20.49 -15.29 8.96
C PRO A 191 -19.25 -14.41 9.07
N THR A 192 -19.36 -13.14 8.66
CA THR A 192 -18.25 -12.16 8.63
C THR A 192 -17.58 -11.92 9.98
N HIS A 193 -18.24 -12.26 11.10
CA HIS A 193 -17.62 -12.17 12.44
C HIS A 193 -16.61 -13.28 12.72
N LEU A 194 -16.47 -14.27 11.84
CA LEU A 194 -15.45 -15.33 11.93
C LEU A 194 -14.30 -15.14 10.93
N GLU A 195 -14.31 -14.04 10.19
CA GLU A 195 -13.22 -13.67 9.24
C GLU A 195 -11.99 -13.06 9.93
N PHE A 196 -12.11 -12.71 11.24
CA PHE A 196 -11.05 -12.04 12.00
C PHE A 196 -10.61 -12.88 13.20
#